data_fab6e478a9b1c77e5f1c37feb967e05d
#
_entry.id   fab6e478a9b1c77e5f1c37feb967e05d
#
_cell.length_a   1.000
_cell.length_b   1.000
_cell.length_c   1.000
_cell.angle_alpha   90.00
_cell.angle_beta   90.00
_cell.angle_gamma   90.00
#
_symmetry.space_group_name_H-M   'P 1'
#
loop_
_entity.id
_entity.type
_entity.pdbx_description
1 polymer ?
#
loop_
_entity_poly.entity_id
_entity_poly.type
_entity_poly.pdbx_seq_one_letter_code
_entity_poly.pdbx_strand_id
1 'polypeptide(L)'
;MKASVIYWSGTGNTEAMANEIASKLKELGADIKLVSVEEASIDDAKEAELLALGCPAMGAEELEEDYFRPYFDSIKDIIKDKKLAIFGSYEWNNGEWMELWKNECAENGIEVVDALIAYDHPDAEALEKCRELAEKLMK
;
A
#
# COMPACT_ATOMS: atom_id res chain seq x y z
N MET A 1 7.82 9.37 -14.45
CA MET A 1 6.88 9.52 -13.33
C MET A 1 7.38 8.73 -12.12
N LYS A 2 7.48 9.40 -10.99
CA LYS A 2 7.99 8.75 -9.77
C LYS A 2 6.90 8.02 -9.03
N ALA A 3 7.16 6.79 -8.60
CA ALA A 3 6.24 5.97 -7.82
C ALA A 3 6.98 5.36 -6.63
N SER A 4 6.32 5.33 -5.48
CA SER A 4 6.87 4.68 -4.30
C SER A 4 5.90 3.59 -3.83
N VAL A 5 6.46 2.43 -3.49
CA VAL A 5 5.73 1.33 -2.87
C VAL A 5 6.33 1.16 -1.47
N ILE A 6 5.55 1.50 -0.46
CA ILE A 6 6.00 1.53 0.93
C ILE A 6 5.13 0.58 1.74
N TYR A 7 5.74 -0.36 2.44
CA TYR A 7 4.98 -1.42 3.10
C TYR A 7 5.59 -1.84 4.43
N TRP A 8 4.76 -2.48 5.26
CA TRP A 8 5.22 -3.24 6.42
C TRP A 8 4.79 -4.69 6.22
N SER A 9 5.67 -5.63 6.53
CA SER A 9 5.38 -7.06 6.40
C SER A 9 6.07 -7.84 7.51
N GLY A 10 5.31 -8.64 8.24
CA GLY A 10 5.85 -9.48 9.29
C GLY A 10 6.17 -10.88 8.82
N THR A 11 5.33 -11.43 7.93
CA THR A 11 5.45 -12.81 7.44
C THR A 11 5.94 -12.93 6.01
N GLY A 12 6.02 -11.82 5.30
CA GLY A 12 6.42 -11.80 3.89
C GLY A 12 5.24 -11.79 2.92
N ASN A 13 4.01 -11.91 3.40
CA ASN A 13 2.84 -11.95 2.51
C ASN A 13 2.56 -10.59 1.86
N THR A 14 2.51 -9.54 2.66
CA THR A 14 2.32 -8.18 2.12
C THR A 14 3.53 -7.76 1.29
N GLU A 15 4.74 -8.19 1.67
CA GLU A 15 5.95 -7.93 0.90
C GLU A 15 5.85 -8.54 -0.50
N ALA A 16 5.32 -9.76 -0.62
CA ALA A 16 5.15 -10.39 -1.94
C ALA A 16 4.20 -9.57 -2.82
N MET A 17 3.14 -9.02 -2.24
CA MET A 17 2.23 -8.12 -2.95
C MET A 17 2.96 -6.85 -3.38
N ALA A 18 3.75 -6.26 -2.47
CA ALA A 18 4.50 -5.03 -2.76
C ALA A 18 5.49 -5.23 -3.90
N ASN A 19 6.19 -6.37 -3.90
CA ASN A 19 7.15 -6.70 -4.95
C ASN A 19 6.47 -6.78 -6.33
N GLU A 20 5.30 -7.40 -6.40
CA GLU A 20 4.58 -7.55 -7.66
C GLU A 20 4.07 -6.20 -8.17
N ILE A 21 3.54 -5.37 -7.28
CA ILE A 21 3.09 -4.03 -7.65
C ILE A 21 4.26 -3.20 -8.19
N ALA A 22 5.40 -3.22 -7.50
CA ALA A 22 6.58 -2.49 -7.91
C ALA A 22 7.10 -2.97 -9.26
N SER A 23 7.12 -4.29 -9.47
CA SER A 23 7.57 -4.88 -10.72
C SER A 23 6.71 -4.41 -11.90
N LYS A 24 5.40 -4.40 -11.71
CA LYS A 24 4.48 -3.97 -12.76
C LYS A 24 4.61 -2.47 -13.05
N LEU A 25 4.73 -1.66 -12.02
CA LEU A 25 4.93 -0.21 -12.21
C LEU A 25 6.20 0.06 -12.99
N LYS A 26 7.26 -0.69 -12.71
CA LYS A 26 8.52 -0.58 -13.45
C LYS A 26 8.32 -0.96 -14.93
N GLU A 27 7.60 -2.05 -15.19
CA GLU A 27 7.28 -2.46 -16.56
C GLU A 27 6.53 -1.36 -17.32
N LEU A 28 5.69 -0.62 -16.62
CA LEU A 28 4.88 0.45 -17.22
C LEU A 28 5.65 1.77 -17.35
N GLY A 29 6.92 1.78 -16.98
CA GLY A 29 7.79 2.93 -17.20
C GLY A 29 7.95 3.86 -16.00
N ALA A 30 7.42 3.52 -14.83
CA ALA A 30 7.56 4.36 -13.65
C ALA A 30 8.99 4.26 -13.09
N ASP A 31 9.46 5.37 -12.52
CA ASP A 31 10.71 5.40 -11.76
C ASP A 31 10.34 4.98 -10.32
N ILE A 32 10.66 3.75 -9.96
CA ILE A 32 10.07 3.10 -8.79
C ILE A 32 11.03 3.06 -7.60
N LYS A 33 10.49 3.34 -6.41
CA LYS A 33 11.18 3.08 -5.15
C LYS A 33 10.33 2.09 -4.35
N LEU A 34 10.91 0.94 -4.01
CA LEU A 34 10.28 -0.08 -3.19
C LEU A 34 11.02 -0.13 -1.86
N VAL A 35 10.33 0.14 -0.78
CA VAL A 35 11.00 0.27 0.52
C VAL A 35 10.08 -0.17 1.66
N SER A 36 10.66 -0.86 2.65
CA SER A 36 9.96 -1.16 3.90
C SER A 36 9.76 0.13 4.68
N VAL A 37 8.63 0.24 5.37
CA VAL A 37 8.32 1.41 6.17
C VAL A 37 9.37 1.65 7.27
N GLU A 38 10.06 0.61 7.70
CA GLU A 38 11.13 0.73 8.70
C GLU A 38 12.32 1.53 8.17
N GLU A 39 12.49 1.59 6.86
CA GLU A 39 13.58 2.33 6.21
C GLU A 39 13.09 3.54 5.42
N ALA A 40 11.77 3.71 5.27
CA ALA A 40 11.20 4.77 4.47
C ALA A 40 11.35 6.14 5.16
N SER A 41 11.53 7.17 4.35
CA SER A 41 11.53 8.56 4.82
C SER A 41 10.22 9.23 4.41
N ILE A 42 9.94 10.39 4.98
CA ILE A 42 8.78 11.19 4.59
C ILE A 42 8.93 11.64 3.13
N ASP A 43 10.16 11.93 2.68
CA ASP A 43 10.42 12.33 1.31
C ASP A 43 10.05 11.25 0.30
N ASP A 44 10.14 9.97 0.67
CA ASP A 44 9.74 8.88 -0.22
C ASP A 44 8.27 8.99 -0.62
N ALA A 45 7.42 9.43 0.28
CA ALA A 45 6.01 9.68 -0.01
C ALA A 45 5.81 11.03 -0.67
N LYS A 46 6.50 12.05 -0.19
CA LYS A 46 6.35 13.43 -0.66
C LYS A 46 6.73 13.61 -2.12
N GLU A 47 7.82 12.99 -2.55
CA GLU A 47 8.33 13.13 -3.91
C GLU A 47 7.64 12.24 -4.93
N ALA A 48 6.90 11.24 -4.49
CA ALA A 48 6.20 10.33 -5.40
C ALA A 48 4.93 10.98 -5.96
N GLU A 49 4.66 10.74 -7.23
CA GLU A 49 3.41 11.14 -7.87
C GLU A 49 2.36 10.05 -7.69
N LEU A 50 2.82 8.79 -7.70
CA LEU A 50 2.00 7.60 -7.47
C LEU A 50 2.47 6.93 -6.20
N LEU A 51 1.53 6.50 -5.35
CA LEU A 51 1.86 5.93 -4.06
C LEU A 51 1.06 4.67 -3.81
N ALA A 52 1.75 3.59 -3.45
CA ALA A 52 1.11 2.35 -3.01
C ALA A 52 1.58 2.06 -1.59
N LEU A 53 0.65 1.98 -0.66
CA LEU A 53 0.94 1.72 0.75
C LEU A 53 0.40 0.35 1.14
N GLY A 54 1.23 -0.48 1.73
CA GLY A 54 0.87 -1.85 2.10
C GLY A 54 1.05 -2.14 3.57
N CYS A 55 0.05 -2.77 4.18
CA CYS A 55 0.07 -3.16 5.58
C CYS A 55 -0.92 -4.31 5.79
N PRO A 56 -0.50 -5.42 6.43
CA PRO A 56 -1.41 -6.51 6.70
C PRO A 56 -2.39 -6.17 7.82
N ALA A 57 -3.45 -6.97 7.94
CA ALA A 57 -4.36 -6.88 9.07
C ALA A 57 -3.63 -7.32 10.33
N MET A 58 -3.67 -6.51 11.37
CA MET A 58 -3.09 -6.84 12.66
C MET A 58 -4.20 -7.23 13.66
N GLY A 59 -3.84 -7.84 14.75
CA GLY A 59 -4.74 -8.50 15.70
C GLY A 59 -6.12 -7.89 15.92
N ALA A 60 -6.23 -6.59 16.10
CA ALA A 60 -7.50 -5.90 16.38
C ALA A 60 -8.04 -5.16 15.15
N GLU A 61 -7.79 -5.67 13.95
CA GLU A 61 -8.20 -5.03 12.70
C GLU A 61 -7.65 -3.61 12.56
N GLU A 62 -6.38 -3.44 12.91
CA GLU A 62 -5.69 -2.16 12.86
C GLU A 62 -4.48 -2.23 11.95
N LEU A 63 -3.94 -1.06 11.59
CA LEU A 63 -2.64 -0.99 10.95
C LEU A 63 -1.57 -1.33 11.98
N GLU A 64 -0.42 -1.81 11.51
CA GLU A 64 0.68 -2.16 12.40
C GLU A 64 1.10 -0.92 13.20
N GLU A 65 1.22 -1.05 14.52
CA GLU A 65 1.34 0.07 15.45
C GLU A 65 2.73 0.67 15.60
N ASP A 66 3.78 -0.13 15.43
CA ASP A 66 5.13 0.30 15.79
C ASP A 66 5.81 1.11 14.69
N TYR A 67 5.56 0.80 13.43
CA TYR A 67 6.22 1.42 12.29
C TYR A 67 5.24 2.02 11.30
N PHE A 68 4.22 1.28 10.90
CA PHE A 68 3.34 1.72 9.83
C PHE A 68 2.39 2.83 10.27
N ARG A 69 1.73 2.66 11.41
CA ARG A 69 0.79 3.68 11.91
C ARG A 69 1.49 5.03 12.10
N PRO A 70 2.66 5.10 12.76
CA PRO A 70 3.37 6.38 12.89
C PRO A 70 3.76 6.98 11.54
N TYR A 71 4.21 6.14 10.61
CA TYR A 71 4.60 6.62 9.30
C TYR A 71 3.40 7.19 8.54
N PHE A 72 2.30 6.43 8.50
CA PHE A 72 1.08 6.88 7.82
C PHE A 72 0.58 8.19 8.42
N ASP A 73 0.55 8.29 9.74
CA ASP A 73 0.13 9.51 10.41
C ASP A 73 1.02 10.71 10.05
N SER A 74 2.30 10.46 9.81
CA SER A 74 3.23 11.53 9.44
C SER A 74 3.08 12.02 8.01
N ILE A 75 2.52 11.19 7.12
CA ILE A 75 2.42 11.55 5.70
C ILE A 75 1.00 11.88 5.22
N LYS A 76 -0.03 11.55 6.00
CA LYS A 76 -1.41 11.66 5.52
C LYS A 76 -1.83 13.09 5.13
N ASP A 77 -1.18 14.10 5.69
CA ASP A 77 -1.47 15.48 5.33
C ASP A 77 -0.76 15.94 4.04
N ILE A 78 0.31 15.25 3.65
CA ILE A 78 1.10 15.65 2.47
C ILE A 78 0.80 14.81 1.22
N ILE A 79 -0.05 13.79 1.34
CA ILE A 79 -0.36 12.91 0.20
C ILE A 79 -1.76 13.10 -0.38
N LYS A 80 -2.45 14.15 0.02
CA LYS A 80 -3.84 14.41 -0.40
C LYS A 80 -4.00 14.66 -1.90
N ASP A 81 -2.96 15.12 -2.56
CA ASP A 81 -2.97 15.43 -3.99
C ASP A 81 -2.38 14.31 -4.85
N LYS A 82 -2.07 13.18 -4.25
CA LYS A 82 -1.43 12.07 -4.96
C LYS A 82 -2.44 10.98 -5.28
N LYS A 83 -2.10 10.15 -6.29
CA LYS A 83 -2.85 8.93 -6.54
C LYS A 83 -2.36 7.87 -5.57
N LEU A 84 -3.26 7.36 -4.77
CA LEU A 84 -2.95 6.39 -3.72
C LEU A 84 -3.69 5.08 -3.94
N ALA A 85 -2.97 3.98 -3.83
CA ALA A 85 -3.57 2.64 -3.71
C ALA A 85 -3.10 2.05 -2.38
N ILE A 86 -3.97 1.27 -1.76
CA ILE A 86 -3.63 0.59 -0.50
C ILE A 86 -3.85 -0.90 -0.67
N PHE A 87 -3.04 -1.70 0.03
CA PHE A 87 -3.10 -3.16 -0.11
C PHE A 87 -2.61 -3.85 1.15
N GLY A 88 -2.91 -5.14 1.25
CA GLY A 88 -2.40 -5.92 2.37
C GLY A 88 -2.96 -7.32 2.40
N SER A 89 -2.32 -8.20 3.18
CA SER A 89 -2.76 -9.57 3.39
C SER A 89 -3.52 -9.69 4.70
N TYR A 90 -4.34 -10.75 4.81
CA TYR A 90 -5.08 -11.04 6.03
C TYR A 90 -5.18 -12.55 6.22
N GLU A 91 -5.34 -12.99 7.48
CA GLU A 91 -5.44 -14.41 7.82
C GLU A 91 -6.78 -14.77 8.45
N TRP A 92 -7.44 -13.81 9.09
CA TRP A 92 -8.75 -14.00 9.70
C TRP A 92 -9.59 -12.74 9.49
N ASN A 93 -10.87 -12.84 9.80
CA ASN A 93 -11.86 -11.82 9.51
C ASN A 93 -12.00 -11.64 7.99
N ASN A 94 -12.71 -10.61 7.55
CA ASN A 94 -13.08 -10.44 6.15
C ASN A 94 -12.54 -9.14 5.54
N GLY A 95 -11.38 -8.68 5.99
CA GLY A 95 -10.79 -7.47 5.45
C GLY A 95 -11.33 -6.20 6.05
N GLU A 96 -11.88 -6.26 7.24
CA GLU A 96 -12.43 -5.09 7.93
C GLU A 96 -11.39 -3.98 8.11
N TRP A 97 -10.13 -4.34 8.41
CA TRP A 97 -9.08 -3.33 8.58
C TRP A 97 -8.92 -2.47 7.32
N MET A 98 -9.12 -3.06 6.16
CA MET A 98 -8.98 -2.35 4.90
C MET A 98 -10.12 -1.35 4.71
N GLU A 99 -11.34 -1.71 5.10
CA GLU A 99 -12.46 -0.78 5.05
C GLU A 99 -12.26 0.39 6.02
N LEU A 100 -11.74 0.11 7.21
CA LEU A 100 -11.42 1.15 8.18
C LEU A 100 -10.33 2.06 7.65
N TRP A 101 -9.31 1.51 6.99
CA TRP A 101 -8.23 2.28 6.41
C TRP A 101 -8.73 3.17 5.27
N LYS A 102 -9.57 2.61 4.39
CA LYS A 102 -10.20 3.41 3.32
C LYS A 102 -10.99 4.58 3.89
N ASN A 103 -11.75 4.33 4.95
CA ASN A 103 -12.54 5.37 5.59
C ASN A 103 -11.65 6.45 6.21
N GLU A 104 -10.56 6.05 6.82
CA GLU A 104 -9.60 7.00 7.37
C GLU A 104 -9.00 7.87 6.28
N CYS A 105 -8.65 7.28 5.14
CA CYS A 105 -8.15 8.03 3.99
C CYS A 105 -9.20 9.06 3.52
N ALA A 106 -10.44 8.64 3.38
CA ALA A 106 -11.52 9.53 2.95
C ALA A 106 -11.73 10.69 3.93
N GLU A 107 -11.68 10.39 5.23
CA GLU A 107 -11.82 11.41 6.27
C GLU A 107 -10.70 12.45 6.23
N ASN A 108 -9.55 12.07 5.72
CA ASN A 108 -8.39 12.96 5.59
C ASN A 108 -8.27 13.59 4.21
N GLY A 109 -9.28 13.44 3.37
CA GLY A 109 -9.27 14.04 2.03
C GLY A 109 -8.36 13.32 1.03
N ILE A 110 -8.03 12.07 1.27
CA ILE A 110 -7.16 11.27 0.41
C ILE A 110 -8.01 10.36 -0.46
N GLU A 111 -7.85 10.47 -1.78
CA GLU A 111 -8.57 9.62 -2.72
C GLU A 111 -7.80 8.32 -2.94
N VAL A 112 -8.46 7.18 -2.69
CA VAL A 112 -7.89 5.86 -2.90
C VAL A 112 -8.40 5.31 -4.23
N VAL A 113 -7.50 5.09 -5.19
CA VAL A 113 -7.88 4.59 -6.51
C VAL A 113 -8.13 3.09 -6.52
N ASP A 114 -7.52 2.34 -5.61
CA ASP A 114 -7.78 0.92 -5.45
C ASP A 114 -7.37 0.48 -4.05
N ALA A 115 -8.09 -0.51 -3.51
CA ALA A 115 -7.78 -1.12 -2.22
C ALA A 115 -7.85 -2.63 -2.41
N LEU A 116 -6.72 -3.31 -2.26
CA LEU A 116 -6.59 -4.73 -2.57
C LEU A 116 -6.27 -5.54 -1.32
N ILE A 117 -7.03 -6.60 -1.10
CA ILE A 117 -6.77 -7.54 -0.02
C ILE A 117 -6.46 -8.92 -0.60
N ALA A 118 -5.58 -9.67 0.07
CA ALA A 118 -5.26 -11.03 -0.32
C ALA A 118 -5.25 -11.92 0.93
N TYR A 119 -5.85 -13.10 0.81
CA TYR A 119 -5.89 -14.03 1.92
C TYR A 119 -4.55 -14.76 2.04
N ASP A 120 -3.94 -14.68 3.23
CA ASP A 120 -2.69 -15.36 3.56
C ASP A 120 -1.60 -15.03 2.51
N HIS A 121 -0.82 -16.01 2.06
CA HIS A 121 0.18 -15.77 1.03
C HIS A 121 -0.51 -15.54 -0.33
N PRO A 122 -0.16 -14.47 -1.06
CA PRO A 122 -0.86 -14.20 -2.31
C PRO A 122 -0.62 -15.29 -3.34
N ASP A 123 -1.72 -15.82 -3.89
CA ASP A 123 -1.67 -16.82 -4.95
C ASP A 123 -1.57 -16.14 -6.33
N ALA A 124 -1.61 -16.93 -7.41
CA ALA A 124 -1.47 -16.39 -8.77
C ALA A 124 -2.56 -15.37 -9.08
N GLU A 125 -3.78 -15.60 -8.63
CA GLU A 125 -4.89 -14.67 -8.84
C GLU A 125 -4.68 -13.36 -8.09
N ALA A 126 -4.22 -13.44 -6.84
CA ALA A 126 -3.95 -12.25 -6.03
C ALA A 126 -2.79 -11.45 -6.63
N LEU A 127 -1.75 -12.11 -7.13
CA LEU A 127 -0.64 -11.43 -7.78
C LEU A 127 -1.08 -10.73 -9.05
N GLU A 128 -2.00 -11.33 -9.82
CA GLU A 128 -2.55 -10.68 -11.00
C GLU A 128 -3.33 -9.43 -10.62
N LYS A 129 -4.06 -9.46 -9.51
CA LYS A 129 -4.76 -8.28 -9.00
C LYS A 129 -3.80 -7.19 -8.55
N CYS A 130 -2.62 -7.57 -8.04
CA CYS A 130 -1.57 -6.60 -7.73
C CYS A 130 -1.12 -5.87 -8.99
N ARG A 131 -0.98 -6.59 -10.10
CA ARG A 131 -0.61 -6.01 -11.38
C ARG A 131 -1.70 -5.06 -11.89
N GLU A 132 -2.97 -5.44 -11.73
CA GLU A 132 -4.11 -4.59 -12.09
C GLU A 132 -4.15 -3.30 -11.25
N LEU A 133 -3.81 -3.40 -9.96
CA LEU A 133 -3.71 -2.23 -9.09
C LEU A 133 -2.65 -1.26 -9.60
N ALA A 134 -1.49 -1.79 -10.03
CA ALA A 134 -0.44 -0.97 -10.60
C ALA A 134 -0.92 -0.26 -11.88
N GLU A 135 -1.67 -0.97 -12.72
CA GLU A 135 -2.23 -0.38 -13.93
C GLU A 135 -3.20 0.77 -13.62
N LYS A 136 -4.02 0.60 -12.58
CA LYS A 136 -4.95 1.65 -12.15
C LYS A 136 -4.21 2.89 -11.66
N LEU A 137 -3.09 2.70 -10.96
CA LEU A 137 -2.27 3.82 -10.50
C LEU A 137 -1.70 4.62 -11.68
N MET A 138 -1.35 3.93 -12.76
CA MET A 138 -0.71 4.58 -13.93
C MET A 138 -1.70 5.31 -14.84
N LYS A 139 -2.97 5.11 -14.65
CA LYS A 139 -3.99 5.80 -15.47
C LYS A 139 -4.23 7.28 -15.04
#